data_88dd1397ff713196d72d12d91b51cdd7
#
_entry.id   88dd1397ff713196d72d12d91b51cdd7
#
_cell.length_a   1.000
_cell.length_b   1.000
_cell.length_c   1.000
_cell.angle_alpha   90.00
_cell.angle_beta   90.00
_cell.angle_gamma   90.00
#
_symmetry.space_group_name_H-M   'P 1'
#
loop_
_entity.id
_entity.type
_entity.pdbx_description
1 polymer ?
#
loop_
_entity_poly.entity_id
_entity_poly.type
_entity_poly.pdbx_seq_one_letter_code
_entity_poly.pdbx_strand_id
1 'polypeptide(L)'
;MAEKSKPPHDRGSMLWDASEGPTRMLISSFDRWTSALLADDGIDMPFMGGNETISATIIAKDNGILAGCAAVDHMLQIWAGNVNISWSHGEGRSIASGDEIAKLSGEKDAVLSMERTILNILGQLSGIATEAKKWASKAPNQIACTRKTIWGLMDKWAVHLGGGLTHRLNKTDAKMVKENDLAVMY
;
A
#
# COMPACT_ATOMS: atom_id res chain seq x y z
N MET A 1 -16.20 -22.20 17.92
CA MET A 1 -16.10 -21.94 16.47
C MET A 1 -14.71 -22.39 16.04
N ALA A 2 -14.58 -23.36 15.13
CA ALA A 2 -13.27 -23.82 14.66
C ALA A 2 -12.59 -22.66 13.92
N GLU A 3 -11.37 -22.33 14.33
CA GLU A 3 -10.52 -21.36 13.66
C GLU A 3 -10.32 -21.84 12.21
N LYS A 4 -10.88 -21.11 11.25
CA LYS A 4 -10.65 -21.43 9.83
C LYS A 4 -9.17 -21.34 9.58
N SER A 5 -8.51 -22.46 9.31
CA SER A 5 -7.09 -22.50 8.98
C SER A 5 -6.82 -21.51 7.85
N LYS A 6 -5.86 -20.60 8.06
CA LYS A 6 -5.45 -19.64 7.01
C LYS A 6 -4.96 -20.42 5.80
N PRO A 7 -5.27 -19.96 4.58
CA PRO A 7 -4.74 -20.57 3.37
C PRO A 7 -3.21 -20.66 3.43
N PRO A 8 -2.59 -21.78 3.03
CA PRO A 8 -1.14 -22.01 3.18
C PRO A 8 -0.26 -21.03 2.41
N HIS A 9 -0.85 -20.27 1.50
CA HIS A 9 -0.15 -19.28 0.67
C HIS A 9 -0.46 -17.83 1.04
N ASP A 10 -1.14 -17.58 2.16
CA ASP A 10 -1.33 -16.23 2.65
C ASP A 10 -0.30 -15.89 3.73
N ARG A 11 0.39 -14.76 3.54
CA ARG A 11 1.39 -14.19 4.44
C ARG A 11 1.01 -12.78 4.88
N GLY A 12 -0.28 -12.41 4.80
CA GLY A 12 -0.75 -11.08 5.20
C GLY A 12 -0.34 -10.71 6.63
N SER A 13 -0.38 -11.67 7.57
CA SER A 13 0.06 -11.45 8.96
C SER A 13 1.57 -11.22 9.13
N MET A 14 2.39 -11.48 8.13
CA MET A 14 3.81 -11.09 8.12
C MET A 14 4.02 -9.66 7.63
N LEU A 15 3.03 -9.07 7.00
CA LEU A 15 3.05 -7.68 6.53
C LEU A 15 2.35 -6.75 7.50
N TRP A 16 1.32 -7.25 8.19
CA TRP A 16 0.48 -6.44 9.07
C TRP A 16 0.12 -7.17 10.35
N ASP A 17 0.40 -6.54 11.48
CA ASP A 17 -0.07 -6.95 12.80
C ASP A 17 -1.41 -6.28 13.10
N ALA A 18 -2.38 -7.05 13.61
CA ALA A 18 -3.73 -6.53 13.86
C ALA A 18 -3.78 -5.48 15.00
N SER A 19 -2.80 -5.50 15.91
CA SER A 19 -2.71 -4.58 17.06
C SER A 19 -1.75 -3.41 16.83
N GLU A 20 -0.68 -3.63 16.07
CA GLU A 20 0.43 -2.67 15.92
C GLU A 20 0.49 -2.03 14.52
N GLY A 21 -0.24 -2.58 13.53
CA GLY A 21 -0.24 -2.07 12.16
C GLY A 21 0.85 -2.69 11.27
N PRO A 22 1.48 -1.90 10.37
CA PRO A 22 2.45 -2.42 9.41
C PRO A 22 3.70 -2.95 10.11
N THR A 23 4.12 -4.17 9.77
CA THR A 23 5.34 -4.76 10.31
C THR A 23 6.59 -4.07 9.76
N ARG A 24 7.74 -4.27 10.41
CA ARG A 24 9.05 -3.76 9.93
C ARG A 24 9.34 -4.15 8.49
N MET A 25 8.88 -5.33 8.06
CA MET A 25 9.06 -5.80 6.67
C MET A 25 8.29 -4.92 5.68
N LEU A 26 7.05 -4.55 5.99
CA LEU A 26 6.25 -3.67 5.15
C LEU A 26 6.73 -2.22 5.24
N ILE A 27 7.09 -1.73 6.43
CA ILE A 27 7.69 -0.40 6.64
C ILE A 27 8.96 -0.24 5.79
N SER A 28 9.87 -1.21 5.78
CA SER A 28 11.06 -1.14 4.93
C SER A 28 10.73 -1.11 3.42
N SER A 29 9.57 -1.61 3.03
CA SER A 29 9.08 -1.44 1.66
C SER A 29 8.53 -0.03 1.42
N PHE A 30 7.84 0.55 2.40
CA PHE A 30 7.41 1.96 2.35
C PHE A 30 8.62 2.88 2.17
N ASP A 31 9.64 2.76 3.03
CA ASP A 31 10.87 3.57 2.96
C ASP A 31 11.46 3.59 1.54
N ARG A 32 11.66 2.41 0.95
CA ARG A 32 12.28 2.29 -0.38
C ARG A 32 11.45 2.95 -1.48
N TRP A 33 10.16 2.67 -1.50
CA TRP A 33 9.32 3.11 -2.62
C TRP A 33 8.90 4.57 -2.49
N THR A 34 8.60 5.04 -1.26
CA THR A 34 8.27 6.46 -1.05
C THR A 34 9.48 7.35 -1.32
N SER A 35 10.67 6.96 -0.86
CA SER A 35 11.91 7.70 -1.17
C SER A 35 12.20 7.75 -2.67
N ALA A 36 11.99 6.64 -3.39
CA ALA A 36 12.18 6.62 -4.84
C ALA A 36 11.20 7.53 -5.57
N LEU A 37 9.91 7.50 -5.19
CA LEU A 37 8.88 8.35 -5.78
C LEU A 37 9.12 9.83 -5.52
N LEU A 38 9.57 10.18 -4.31
CA LEU A 38 9.91 11.56 -3.96
C LEU A 38 11.15 12.05 -4.71
N ALA A 39 12.17 11.20 -4.83
CA ALA A 39 13.37 11.53 -5.61
C ALA A 39 13.06 11.76 -7.10
N ASP A 40 12.14 10.98 -7.69
CA ASP A 40 11.65 11.19 -9.06
C ASP A 40 10.92 12.53 -9.23
N ASP A 41 10.34 13.07 -8.15
CA ASP A 41 9.73 14.41 -8.09
C ASP A 41 10.73 15.51 -7.66
N GLY A 42 12.03 15.18 -7.50
CA GLY A 42 13.09 16.13 -7.12
C GLY A 42 13.06 16.49 -5.63
N ILE A 43 12.43 15.66 -4.78
CA ILE A 43 12.37 15.88 -3.34
C ILE A 43 13.43 14.98 -2.68
N ASP A 44 14.59 15.54 -2.39
CA ASP A 44 15.74 14.82 -1.85
C ASP A 44 15.92 14.99 -0.33
N MET A 45 15.16 15.90 0.29
CA MET A 45 15.26 16.21 1.72
C MET A 45 13.87 16.46 2.34
N PRO A 46 13.68 16.12 3.62
CA PRO A 46 12.46 16.44 4.34
C PRO A 46 12.17 17.94 4.40
N PHE A 47 10.88 18.30 4.42
CA PHE A 47 10.45 19.67 4.60
C PHE A 47 10.72 20.15 6.02
N MET A 48 11.39 21.32 6.14
CA MET A 48 11.81 21.89 7.43
C MET A 48 10.80 22.86 8.05
N GLY A 49 9.66 23.06 7.38
CA GLY A 49 8.61 23.97 7.83
C GLY A 49 8.64 25.33 7.15
N GLY A 50 7.50 25.99 7.09
CA GLY A 50 7.23 27.29 6.50
C GLY A 50 6.15 28.03 7.28
N ASN A 51 5.87 29.28 6.91
CA ASN A 51 4.98 30.17 7.66
C ASN A 51 3.53 30.15 7.17
N GLU A 52 3.28 29.66 5.94
CA GLU A 52 1.96 29.60 5.35
C GLU A 52 1.38 28.19 5.47
N THR A 53 0.15 28.08 5.97
CA THR A 53 -0.55 26.80 6.10
C THR A 53 -1.75 26.75 5.17
N ILE A 54 -2.00 25.56 4.60
CA ILE A 54 -3.17 25.29 3.79
C ILE A 54 -3.87 24.01 4.22
N SER A 55 -5.10 23.83 3.73
CA SER A 55 -5.84 22.58 3.84
C SER A 55 -6.23 22.09 2.46
N ALA A 56 -6.16 20.78 2.25
CA ALA A 56 -6.58 20.11 1.02
C ALA A 56 -7.46 18.90 1.36
N THR A 57 -8.32 18.51 0.44
CA THR A 57 -9.19 17.34 0.58
C THR A 57 -8.95 16.38 -0.57
N ILE A 58 -8.77 15.10 -0.26
CA ILE A 58 -8.67 14.03 -1.26
C ILE A 58 -10.06 13.44 -1.46
N ILE A 59 -10.52 13.42 -2.71
CA ILE A 59 -11.83 12.91 -3.12
C ILE A 59 -11.65 11.71 -4.05
N ALA A 60 -12.38 10.62 -3.78
CA ALA A 60 -12.42 9.47 -4.68
C ALA A 60 -13.07 9.83 -6.02
N LYS A 61 -12.43 9.43 -7.12
CA LYS A 61 -12.99 9.60 -8.46
C LYS A 61 -13.85 8.42 -8.91
N ASP A 62 -13.55 7.23 -8.36
CA ASP A 62 -14.20 5.98 -8.70
C ASP A 62 -14.52 5.16 -7.44
N ASN A 63 -15.39 4.14 -7.62
CA ASN A 63 -15.64 3.15 -6.59
C ASN A 63 -14.45 2.20 -6.46
N GLY A 64 -14.09 1.78 -5.25
CA GLY A 64 -12.99 0.87 -5.08
C GLY A 64 -12.73 0.41 -3.64
N ILE A 65 -11.56 -0.16 -3.45
CA ILE A 65 -11.01 -0.52 -2.14
C ILE A 65 -9.85 0.43 -1.87
N LEU A 66 -9.93 1.20 -0.81
CA LEU A 66 -8.86 2.12 -0.41
C LEU A 66 -7.64 1.33 0.09
N ALA A 67 -6.47 1.65 -0.45
CA ALA A 67 -5.21 1.08 -0.02
C ALA A 67 -4.08 2.09 -0.14
N GLY A 68 -3.08 1.99 0.76
CA GLY A 68 -1.92 2.86 0.77
C GLY A 68 -1.94 3.92 1.87
N CYS A 69 -2.96 3.98 2.72
CA CYS A 69 -3.04 4.95 3.81
C CYS A 69 -1.81 4.87 4.72
N ALA A 70 -1.45 3.66 5.17
CA ALA A 70 -0.30 3.47 6.04
C ALA A 70 1.04 3.87 5.40
N ALA A 71 1.18 3.69 4.08
CA ALA A 71 2.38 4.14 3.35
C ALA A 71 2.45 5.67 3.28
N VAL A 72 1.31 6.32 3.08
CA VAL A 72 1.20 7.79 3.09
C VAL A 72 1.49 8.35 4.48
N ASP A 73 0.90 7.77 5.54
CA ASP A 73 1.16 8.18 6.93
C ASP A 73 2.66 8.11 7.26
N HIS A 74 3.27 6.97 6.93
CA HIS A 74 4.70 6.75 7.15
C HIS A 74 5.58 7.73 6.35
N MET A 75 5.25 7.97 5.09
CA MET A 75 5.92 8.94 4.24
C MET A 75 5.85 10.36 4.81
N LEU A 76 4.65 10.81 5.19
CA LEU A 76 4.45 12.15 5.75
C LEU A 76 5.21 12.32 7.06
N GLN A 77 5.22 11.31 7.93
CA GLN A 77 5.96 11.35 9.20
C GLN A 77 7.47 11.60 8.99
N ILE A 78 8.05 11.03 7.94
CA ILE A 78 9.50 11.15 7.67
C ILE A 78 9.81 12.41 6.87
N TRP A 79 9.02 12.72 5.85
CA TRP A 79 9.36 13.73 4.85
C TRP A 79 8.66 15.06 5.04
N ALA A 80 7.52 15.08 5.73
CA ALA A 80 6.70 16.27 5.94
C ALA A 80 5.98 16.19 7.31
N GLY A 81 6.73 16.06 8.39
CA GLY A 81 6.19 15.88 9.75
C GLY A 81 5.34 17.05 10.27
N ASN A 82 5.30 18.17 9.56
CA ASN A 82 4.42 19.32 9.78
C ASN A 82 3.12 19.27 8.95
N VAL A 83 2.90 18.21 8.16
CA VAL A 83 1.65 17.93 7.45
C VAL A 83 0.86 16.88 8.23
N ASN A 84 -0.36 17.22 8.60
CA ASN A 84 -1.29 16.31 9.25
C ASN A 84 -2.27 15.77 8.21
N ILE A 85 -2.55 14.47 8.25
CA ILE A 85 -3.59 13.84 7.45
C ILE A 85 -4.64 13.21 8.38
N SER A 86 -5.91 13.39 8.04
CA SER A 86 -7.06 12.80 8.73
C SER A 86 -7.86 11.97 7.73
N TRP A 87 -7.93 10.67 7.96
CA TRP A 87 -8.61 9.72 7.09
C TRP A 87 -10.10 9.64 7.40
N SER A 88 -10.97 9.78 6.39
CA SER A 88 -12.41 9.52 6.50
C SER A 88 -12.72 8.03 6.30
N HIS A 89 -11.85 7.31 5.59
CA HIS A 89 -11.94 5.88 5.36
C HIS A 89 -10.59 5.21 5.70
N GLY A 90 -10.63 4.07 6.39
CA GLY A 90 -9.42 3.31 6.73
C GLY A 90 -8.95 2.38 5.62
N GLU A 91 -7.76 1.85 5.80
CA GLU A 91 -7.11 0.84 4.95
C GLU A 91 -8.05 -0.35 4.66
N GLY A 92 -8.18 -0.77 3.41
CA GLY A 92 -8.98 -1.90 2.98
C GLY A 92 -10.51 -1.66 2.94
N ARG A 93 -10.98 -0.44 3.22
CA ARG A 93 -12.41 -0.11 3.18
C ARG A 93 -12.87 0.17 1.75
N SER A 94 -14.13 -0.18 1.49
CA SER A 94 -14.79 0.22 0.24
C SER A 94 -15.06 1.72 0.24
N ILE A 95 -14.84 2.35 -0.90
CA ILE A 95 -15.09 3.76 -1.17
C ILE A 95 -15.96 3.89 -2.41
N ALA A 96 -16.72 4.98 -2.48
CA ALA A 96 -17.54 5.34 -3.63
C ALA A 96 -17.02 6.62 -4.31
N SER A 97 -17.34 6.78 -5.58
CA SER A 97 -17.06 8.02 -6.30
C SER A 97 -17.71 9.22 -5.60
N GLY A 98 -16.94 10.25 -5.33
CA GLY A 98 -17.35 11.43 -4.59
C GLY A 98 -17.06 11.38 -3.10
N ASP A 99 -16.69 10.23 -2.53
CA ASP A 99 -16.34 10.15 -1.11
C ASP A 99 -15.11 11.01 -0.78
N GLU A 100 -15.18 11.71 0.35
CA GLU A 100 -14.02 12.32 0.96
C GLU A 100 -13.13 11.21 1.57
N ILE A 101 -11.92 11.06 1.06
CA ILE A 101 -10.97 10.04 1.50
C ILE A 101 -10.17 10.52 2.70
N ALA A 102 -9.62 11.73 2.60
CA ALA A 102 -8.81 12.33 3.66
C ALA A 102 -8.80 13.85 3.55
N LYS A 103 -8.48 14.50 4.68
CA LYS A 103 -8.10 15.92 4.74
C LYS A 103 -6.66 16.04 5.14
N LEU A 104 -5.92 16.87 4.39
CA LEU A 104 -4.56 17.28 4.73
C LEU A 104 -4.59 18.70 5.28
N SER A 105 -3.71 18.99 6.22
CA SER A 105 -3.46 20.35 6.70
C SER A 105 -2.01 20.49 7.12
N GLY A 106 -1.36 21.58 6.75
CA GLY A 106 0.04 21.79 7.09
C GLY A 106 0.67 22.91 6.28
N GLU A 107 1.97 22.93 6.33
CA GLU A 107 2.78 23.89 5.60
C GLU A 107 2.53 23.75 4.09
N LYS A 108 2.34 24.90 3.42
CA LYS A 108 1.85 24.97 2.04
C LYS A 108 2.74 24.23 1.05
N ASP A 109 4.04 24.50 1.06
CA ASP A 109 4.94 23.91 0.08
C ASP A 109 5.08 22.41 0.28
N ALA A 110 5.06 21.94 1.55
CA ALA A 110 5.02 20.53 1.87
C ALA A 110 3.76 19.84 1.37
N VAL A 111 2.56 20.41 1.65
CA VAL A 111 1.29 19.85 1.19
C VAL A 111 1.25 19.75 -0.33
N LEU A 112 1.64 20.82 -1.06
CA LEU A 112 1.61 20.85 -2.51
C LEU A 112 2.64 19.90 -3.14
N SER A 113 3.83 19.80 -2.56
CA SER A 113 4.89 18.93 -3.08
C SER A 113 4.58 17.43 -2.83
N MET A 114 3.92 17.11 -1.70
CA MET A 114 3.54 15.74 -1.38
C MET A 114 2.32 15.24 -2.18
N GLU A 115 1.51 16.13 -2.75
CA GLU A 115 0.24 15.80 -3.41
C GLU A 115 0.40 14.67 -4.43
N ARG A 116 1.32 14.82 -5.40
CA ARG A 116 1.50 13.85 -6.47
C ARG A 116 1.86 12.46 -5.93
N THR A 117 2.82 12.40 -5.01
CA THR A 117 3.26 11.13 -4.45
C THR A 117 2.16 10.47 -3.62
N ILE A 118 1.40 11.24 -2.84
CA ILE A 118 0.22 10.74 -2.12
C ILE A 118 -0.78 10.14 -3.10
N LEU A 119 -1.15 10.87 -4.14
CA LEU A 119 -2.14 10.42 -5.13
C LEU A 119 -1.65 9.21 -5.92
N ASN A 120 -0.37 9.12 -6.25
CA ASN A 120 0.23 7.96 -6.91
C ASN A 120 0.16 6.72 -6.02
N ILE A 121 0.52 6.83 -4.74
CA ILE A 121 0.46 5.71 -3.78
C ILE A 121 -0.98 5.22 -3.63
N LEU A 122 -1.91 6.12 -3.32
CA LEU A 122 -3.31 5.77 -3.13
C LEU A 122 -3.95 5.20 -4.40
N GLY A 123 -3.71 5.84 -5.55
CA GLY A 123 -4.28 5.41 -6.83
C GLY A 123 -3.78 4.04 -7.26
N GLN A 124 -2.47 3.81 -7.23
CA GLN A 124 -1.85 2.54 -7.60
C GLN A 124 -2.32 1.40 -6.70
N LEU A 125 -2.20 1.57 -5.38
CA LEU A 125 -2.52 0.50 -4.44
C LEU A 125 -4.03 0.24 -4.36
N SER A 126 -4.86 1.28 -4.39
CA SER A 126 -6.32 1.12 -4.44
C SER A 126 -6.79 0.44 -5.73
N GLY A 127 -6.15 0.74 -6.87
CA GLY A 127 -6.40 0.06 -8.12
C GLY A 127 -6.11 -1.44 -8.04
N ILE A 128 -4.96 -1.82 -7.47
CA ILE A 128 -4.59 -3.21 -7.25
C ILE A 128 -5.57 -3.90 -6.29
N ALA A 129 -5.91 -3.26 -5.16
CA ALA A 129 -6.84 -3.82 -4.18
C ALA A 129 -8.25 -4.02 -4.77
N THR A 130 -8.71 -3.06 -5.57
CA THR A 130 -10.00 -3.10 -6.25
C THR A 130 -10.08 -4.24 -7.27
N GLU A 131 -9.06 -4.41 -8.11
CA GLU A 131 -9.03 -5.51 -9.07
C GLU A 131 -8.88 -6.86 -8.35
N ALA A 132 -8.05 -6.94 -7.30
CA ALA A 132 -7.94 -8.14 -6.48
C ALA A 132 -9.29 -8.53 -5.84
N LYS A 133 -10.06 -7.55 -5.35
CA LYS A 133 -11.41 -7.77 -4.80
C LYS A 133 -12.36 -8.37 -5.83
N LYS A 134 -12.33 -7.85 -7.04
CA LYS A 134 -13.17 -8.32 -8.15
C LYS A 134 -12.89 -9.78 -8.49
N TRP A 135 -11.61 -10.19 -8.51
CA TRP A 135 -11.22 -11.58 -8.77
C TRP A 135 -11.45 -12.49 -7.58
N ALA A 136 -11.07 -12.08 -6.37
CA ALA A 136 -11.25 -12.85 -5.15
C ALA A 136 -12.73 -13.13 -4.85
N SER A 137 -13.64 -12.23 -5.23
CA SER A 137 -15.09 -12.44 -5.09
C SER A 137 -15.61 -13.57 -5.99
N LYS A 138 -14.98 -13.78 -7.18
CA LYS A 138 -15.35 -14.85 -8.12
C LYS A 138 -14.71 -16.19 -7.76
N ALA A 139 -13.52 -16.18 -7.18
CA ALA A 139 -12.74 -17.36 -6.83
C ALA A 139 -12.09 -17.20 -5.44
N PRO A 140 -12.89 -17.31 -4.34
CA PRO A 140 -12.40 -17.13 -2.98
C PRO A 140 -11.25 -18.08 -2.64
N ASN A 141 -10.18 -17.55 -2.05
CA ASN A 141 -8.96 -18.28 -1.68
C ASN A 141 -8.19 -18.93 -2.85
N GLN A 142 -8.46 -18.55 -4.09
CA GLN A 142 -7.78 -19.09 -5.28
C GLN A 142 -6.95 -18.03 -6.02
N ILE A 143 -7.11 -16.76 -5.68
CA ILE A 143 -6.37 -15.66 -6.31
C ILE A 143 -5.15 -15.32 -5.45
N ALA A 144 -3.98 -15.46 -6.02
CA ALA A 144 -2.72 -15.22 -5.32
C ALA A 144 -1.80 -14.27 -6.12
N CYS A 145 -1.14 -13.37 -5.40
CA CYS A 145 -0.15 -12.47 -5.97
C CYS A 145 1.13 -13.22 -6.37
N THR A 146 1.73 -12.86 -7.49
CA THR A 146 3.06 -13.35 -7.87
C THR A 146 4.15 -12.47 -7.26
N ARG A 147 5.44 -12.73 -7.58
CA ARG A 147 6.56 -11.83 -7.28
C ARG A 147 6.85 -10.82 -8.41
N LYS A 148 6.08 -10.86 -9.49
CA LYS A 148 6.14 -9.89 -10.59
C LYS A 148 5.27 -8.69 -10.21
N THR A 149 5.76 -7.90 -9.27
CA THR A 149 5.12 -6.71 -8.71
C THR A 149 5.98 -5.49 -8.98
N ILE A 150 5.40 -4.33 -9.13
CA ILE A 150 6.11 -3.06 -9.38
C ILE A 150 6.70 -2.57 -8.05
N TRP A 151 5.86 -2.42 -7.01
CA TRP A 151 6.25 -1.91 -5.70
C TRP A 151 6.40 -3.00 -4.63
N GLY A 152 6.74 -4.21 -5.05
CA GLY A 152 7.13 -5.30 -4.15
C GLY A 152 6.07 -5.67 -3.13
N LEU A 153 6.37 -5.47 -1.84
CA LEU A 153 5.46 -5.86 -0.75
C LEU A 153 4.25 -4.94 -0.63
N MET A 154 4.33 -3.70 -1.10
CA MET A 154 3.17 -2.79 -1.12
C MET A 154 2.07 -3.33 -2.03
N ASP A 155 2.41 -3.79 -3.24
CA ASP A 155 1.46 -4.42 -4.16
C ASP A 155 0.84 -5.69 -3.55
N LYS A 156 1.66 -6.50 -2.86
CA LYS A 156 1.16 -7.71 -2.18
C LYS A 156 0.20 -7.38 -1.05
N TRP A 157 0.47 -6.33 -0.31
CA TRP A 157 -0.43 -5.84 0.72
C TRP A 157 -1.75 -5.36 0.11
N ALA A 158 -1.71 -4.60 -0.98
CA ALA A 158 -2.91 -4.18 -1.70
C ALA A 158 -3.74 -5.37 -2.22
N VAL A 159 -3.09 -6.41 -2.77
CA VAL A 159 -3.78 -7.67 -3.16
C VAL A 159 -4.46 -8.31 -1.95
N HIS A 160 -3.79 -8.36 -0.79
CA HIS A 160 -4.35 -8.91 0.45
C HIS A 160 -5.59 -8.12 0.91
N LEU A 161 -5.55 -6.79 0.89
CA LEU A 161 -6.68 -5.93 1.21
C LEU A 161 -7.88 -6.18 0.30
N GLY A 162 -7.65 -6.49 -0.96
CA GLY A 162 -8.68 -6.90 -1.91
C GLY A 162 -9.21 -8.33 -1.70
N GLY A 163 -8.67 -9.09 -0.74
CA GLY A 163 -9.09 -10.47 -0.44
C GLY A 163 -8.34 -11.53 -1.23
N GLY A 164 -7.28 -11.16 -1.95
CA GLY A 164 -6.34 -12.09 -2.57
C GLY A 164 -5.29 -12.60 -1.57
N LEU A 165 -4.57 -13.65 -1.94
CA LEU A 165 -3.50 -14.24 -1.15
C LEU A 165 -2.17 -13.58 -1.50
N THR A 166 -1.34 -13.28 -0.51
CA THR A 166 0.00 -12.69 -0.73
C THR A 166 0.97 -13.65 -1.43
N HIS A 167 0.71 -14.97 -1.35
CA HIS A 167 1.66 -16.01 -1.74
C HIS A 167 3.00 -15.81 -1.01
N ARG A 168 4.13 -16.37 -1.48
CA ARG A 168 5.43 -16.12 -0.88
C ARG A 168 5.87 -14.66 -1.08
N LEU A 169 6.42 -14.05 -0.04
CA LEU A 169 6.87 -12.66 -0.05
C LEU A 169 8.22 -12.49 -0.76
N ASN A 170 9.11 -13.47 -0.63
CA ASN A 170 10.44 -13.45 -1.25
C ASN A 170 10.87 -14.87 -1.68
N LYS A 171 12.12 -15.02 -2.15
CA LYS A 171 12.67 -16.31 -2.61
C LYS A 171 12.81 -17.35 -1.51
N THR A 172 13.07 -16.91 -0.27
CA THR A 172 13.40 -17.77 0.86
C THR A 172 12.19 -18.18 1.69
N ASP A 173 11.06 -17.48 1.53
CA ASP A 173 9.82 -17.75 2.27
C ASP A 173 9.21 -19.13 1.96
N ALA A 174 9.26 -19.54 0.68
CA ALA A 174 8.81 -20.88 0.27
C ALA A 174 9.57 -21.35 -0.98
N LYS A 175 9.94 -22.62 -1.00
CA LYS A 175 10.53 -23.25 -2.19
C LYS A 175 9.49 -23.30 -3.31
N MET A 176 9.93 -23.01 -4.53
CA MET A 176 9.15 -23.18 -5.74
C MET A 176 10.08 -23.70 -6.84
N VAL A 177 9.77 -24.88 -7.32
CA VAL A 177 10.46 -25.51 -8.44
C VAL A 177 9.68 -25.20 -9.71
N LYS A 178 10.37 -24.74 -10.73
CA LYS A 178 9.81 -24.42 -12.04
C LYS A 178 10.56 -25.19 -13.13
N GLU A 179 10.03 -25.14 -14.35
CA GLU A 179 10.64 -25.77 -15.53
C GLU A 179 12.12 -25.40 -15.73
N ASN A 180 12.50 -24.13 -15.45
CA ASN A 180 13.92 -23.72 -15.55
C ASN A 180 14.80 -24.36 -14.47
N ASP A 181 14.24 -24.59 -13.28
CA ASP A 181 14.99 -25.26 -12.20
C ASP A 181 15.18 -26.75 -12.56
N LEU A 182 14.17 -27.37 -13.18
CA LEU A 182 14.25 -28.77 -13.63
C LEU A 182 15.24 -28.92 -14.80
N ALA A 183 15.29 -27.96 -15.73
CA ALA A 183 16.20 -28.01 -16.87
C ALA A 183 17.69 -27.97 -16.51
N VAL A 184 18.04 -27.46 -15.30
CA VAL A 184 19.41 -27.41 -14.79
C VAL A 184 19.77 -28.68 -13.99
N MET A 185 18.78 -29.50 -13.64
CA MET A 185 18.97 -30.74 -12.86
C MET A 185 19.22 -31.98 -13.74
N TYR A 186 19.13 -31.85 -15.05
CA TYR A 186 19.42 -32.86 -16.06
C TYR A 186 20.50 -32.37 -17.03
#